data_906b091e6dc2838a7b06737e7d9b4c44
#
_entry.id   906b091e6dc2838a7b06737e7d9b4c44
#
_cell.length_a   1.000
_cell.length_b   1.000
_cell.length_c   1.000
_cell.angle_alpha   90.00
_cell.angle_beta   90.00
_cell.angle_gamma   90.00
#
_symmetry.space_group_name_H-M   'P 1'
#
loop_
_entity.id
_entity.type
_entity.pdbx_description
1 polymer ?
#
loop_
_entity_poly.entity_id
_entity_poly.type
_entity_poly.pdbx_seq_one_letter_code
_entity_poly.pdbx_strand_id
1 'polypeptide(L)'
;VYAEYCRRCKQNGAMDFDDLLLQTNILLRDCPDVLARYQDLFQYILVDEYQDTNYAQYVIIRRLALRHSRVCVVGDDAQSIYSFRGAKIENILSFRNDYPDAKVFKLEQNYRSTQTIVDAANSVIEHNARRMEKRCFSQGAKGERIRIIHSYTDREEADAIATALRDRLRSTGDGWEEAAILYRTNNQSQALETALRRRGIPYRIYKGSSFYDHKEIK
;
A
#
# COMPACT_ATOMS: atom_id res chain seq x y z
N VAL A 1 -12.66 -16.15 25.35
CA VAL A 1 -13.03 -14.87 24.68
C VAL A 1 -13.29 -15.12 23.18
N TYR A 2 -12.33 -15.69 22.42
CA TYR A 2 -12.46 -15.85 20.96
C TYR A 2 -13.64 -16.74 20.53
N ALA A 3 -13.81 -17.91 21.18
CA ALA A 3 -14.94 -18.82 20.89
C ALA A 3 -16.31 -18.14 21.10
N GLU A 4 -16.44 -17.31 22.15
CA GLU A 4 -17.67 -16.55 22.42
C GLU A 4 -17.89 -15.44 21.38
N TYR A 5 -16.82 -14.77 20.93
CA TYR A 5 -16.89 -13.81 19.82
C TYR A 5 -17.42 -14.46 18.53
N CYS A 6 -16.80 -15.58 18.11
CA CYS A 6 -17.25 -16.32 16.94
C CYS A 6 -18.72 -16.81 17.05
N ARG A 7 -19.12 -17.27 18.27
CA ARG A 7 -20.50 -17.69 18.53
C ARG A 7 -21.48 -16.53 18.34
N ARG A 8 -21.16 -15.33 18.87
CA ARG A 8 -21.99 -14.14 18.71
C ARG A 8 -22.06 -13.65 17.26
N CYS A 9 -20.95 -13.62 16.55
CA CYS A 9 -20.93 -13.29 15.13
C CYS A 9 -21.89 -14.22 14.37
N LYS A 10 -21.75 -15.53 14.56
CA LYS A 10 -22.61 -16.51 13.90
C LYS A 10 -24.09 -16.35 14.26
N GLN A 11 -24.42 -16.07 15.53
CA GLN A 11 -25.81 -15.85 15.96
C GLN A 11 -26.43 -14.59 15.36
N ASN A 12 -25.63 -13.57 15.10
CA ASN A 12 -26.09 -12.32 14.50
C ASN A 12 -25.97 -12.30 12.97
N GLY A 13 -25.58 -13.42 12.32
CA GLY A 13 -25.36 -13.46 10.88
C GLY A 13 -24.28 -12.51 10.40
N ALA A 14 -23.31 -12.19 11.26
CA ALA A 14 -22.22 -11.25 10.98
C ALA A 14 -20.90 -11.98 10.74
N MET A 15 -20.04 -11.40 9.91
CA MET A 15 -18.68 -11.85 9.64
C MET A 15 -17.74 -10.65 9.79
N ASP A 16 -16.56 -10.89 10.34
CA ASP A 16 -15.46 -9.94 10.23
C ASP A 16 -14.66 -10.13 8.93
N PHE A 17 -13.63 -9.31 8.73
CA PHE A 17 -12.83 -9.40 7.49
C PHE A 17 -12.07 -10.72 7.35
N ASP A 18 -11.61 -11.30 8.46
CA ASP A 18 -10.93 -12.59 8.45
C ASP A 18 -11.92 -13.74 8.16
N ASP A 19 -13.14 -13.65 8.71
CA ASP A 19 -14.22 -14.58 8.39
C ASP A 19 -14.57 -14.57 6.93
N LEU A 20 -14.60 -13.41 6.25
CA LEU A 20 -14.88 -13.33 4.82
C LEU A 20 -13.87 -14.14 3.99
N LEU A 21 -12.58 -14.04 4.32
CA LEU A 21 -11.54 -14.81 3.65
C LEU A 21 -11.63 -16.30 3.99
N LEU A 22 -11.83 -16.63 5.26
CA LEU A 22 -11.93 -18.01 5.72
C LEU A 22 -13.14 -18.71 5.13
N GLN A 23 -14.32 -18.12 5.21
CA GLN A 23 -15.57 -18.72 4.71
C GLN A 23 -15.55 -18.83 3.19
N THR A 24 -14.95 -17.88 2.47
CA THR A 24 -14.75 -18.00 1.02
C THR A 24 -13.86 -19.20 0.69
N ASN A 25 -12.76 -19.41 1.41
CA ASN A 25 -11.89 -20.56 1.21
C ASN A 25 -12.61 -21.87 1.50
N ILE A 26 -13.42 -21.93 2.57
CA ILE A 26 -14.24 -23.12 2.91
C ILE A 26 -15.27 -23.38 1.83
N LEU A 27 -16.00 -22.34 1.40
CA LEU A 27 -17.01 -22.45 0.34
C LEU A 27 -16.42 -23.01 -0.96
N LEU A 28 -15.31 -22.44 -1.43
CA LEU A 28 -14.66 -22.90 -2.66
C LEU A 28 -13.96 -24.27 -2.51
N ARG A 29 -13.72 -24.73 -1.28
CA ARG A 29 -13.20 -26.07 -1.02
C ARG A 29 -14.30 -27.13 -0.99
N ASP A 30 -15.40 -26.85 -0.29
CA ASP A 30 -16.39 -27.83 0.11
C ASP A 30 -17.61 -27.87 -0.84
N CYS A 31 -17.79 -26.83 -1.70
CA CYS A 31 -18.89 -26.74 -2.66
C CYS A 31 -18.35 -26.70 -4.10
N PRO A 32 -18.06 -27.86 -4.72
CA PRO A 32 -17.47 -27.90 -6.07
C PRO A 32 -18.35 -27.28 -7.16
N ASP A 33 -19.65 -27.33 -7.01
CA ASP A 33 -20.64 -26.72 -7.91
C ASP A 33 -20.53 -25.19 -7.89
N VAL A 34 -20.37 -24.61 -6.69
CA VAL A 34 -20.14 -23.18 -6.52
C VAL A 34 -18.79 -22.77 -7.13
N LEU A 35 -17.74 -23.53 -6.86
CA LEU A 35 -16.41 -23.28 -7.45
C LEU A 35 -16.49 -23.33 -8.98
N ALA A 36 -17.10 -24.37 -9.56
CA ALA A 36 -17.26 -24.51 -11.01
C ALA A 36 -18.01 -23.32 -11.62
N ARG A 37 -19.10 -22.89 -10.99
CA ARG A 37 -19.88 -21.72 -11.42
C ARG A 37 -19.01 -20.46 -11.48
N TYR A 38 -18.20 -20.19 -10.46
CA TYR A 38 -17.32 -19.00 -10.45
C TYR A 38 -16.14 -19.13 -11.41
N GLN A 39 -15.61 -20.34 -11.62
CA GLN A 39 -14.60 -20.61 -12.65
C GLN A 39 -15.13 -20.37 -14.07
N ASP A 40 -16.41 -20.69 -14.32
CA ASP A 40 -17.05 -20.40 -15.60
C ASP A 40 -17.39 -18.91 -15.77
N LEU A 41 -17.75 -18.24 -14.68
CA LEU A 41 -18.07 -16.81 -14.69
C LEU A 41 -16.81 -15.94 -14.88
N PHE A 42 -15.74 -16.24 -14.16
CA PHE A 42 -14.50 -15.47 -14.17
C PHE A 42 -13.49 -16.06 -15.13
N GLN A 43 -13.65 -15.76 -16.42
CA GLN A 43 -12.76 -16.27 -17.46
C GLN A 43 -11.34 -15.68 -17.43
N TYR A 44 -11.17 -14.49 -16.83
CA TYR A 44 -9.90 -13.82 -16.62
C TYR A 44 -9.86 -13.27 -15.19
N ILE A 45 -8.74 -13.45 -14.53
CA ILE A 45 -8.51 -12.96 -13.17
C ILE A 45 -7.34 -11.98 -13.23
N LEU A 46 -7.63 -10.74 -12.87
CA LEU A 46 -6.64 -9.68 -12.80
C LEU A 46 -6.50 -9.26 -11.34
N VAL A 47 -5.27 -9.26 -10.83
CA VAL A 47 -4.97 -8.92 -9.44
C VAL A 47 -3.94 -7.82 -9.41
N ASP A 48 -4.30 -6.72 -8.76
CA ASP A 48 -3.40 -5.60 -8.50
C ASP A 48 -2.78 -5.71 -7.10
N GLU A 49 -1.67 -5.02 -6.89
CA GLU A 49 -0.91 -5.02 -5.62
C GLU A 49 -0.63 -6.45 -5.09
N TYR A 50 -0.28 -7.35 -6.00
CA TYR A 50 -0.17 -8.78 -5.69
C TYR A 50 0.87 -9.09 -4.60
N GLN A 51 1.89 -8.25 -4.41
CA GLN A 51 2.90 -8.37 -3.35
C GLN A 51 2.30 -8.25 -1.93
N ASP A 52 1.11 -7.65 -1.80
CA ASP A 52 0.43 -7.45 -0.52
C ASP A 52 -0.60 -8.53 -0.20
N THR A 53 -0.73 -9.55 -1.06
CA THR A 53 -1.67 -10.65 -0.83
C THR A 53 -1.19 -11.57 0.28
N ASN A 54 -2.13 -11.96 1.16
CA ASN A 54 -1.90 -13.00 2.15
C ASN A 54 -2.17 -14.40 1.58
N TYR A 55 -1.85 -15.45 2.36
CA TYR A 55 -2.02 -16.83 1.92
C TYR A 55 -3.48 -17.19 1.60
N ALA A 56 -4.44 -16.69 2.37
CA ALA A 56 -5.86 -16.99 2.14
C ALA A 56 -6.35 -16.39 0.80
N GLN A 57 -5.95 -15.17 0.47
CA GLN A 57 -6.22 -14.51 -0.81
C GLN A 57 -5.55 -15.27 -1.97
N TYR A 58 -4.28 -15.65 -1.81
CA TYR A 58 -3.59 -16.47 -2.80
C TYR A 58 -4.32 -17.78 -3.10
N VAL A 59 -4.80 -18.52 -2.09
CA VAL A 59 -5.54 -19.77 -2.29
C VAL A 59 -6.85 -19.54 -3.02
N ILE A 60 -7.58 -18.45 -2.72
CA ILE A 60 -8.83 -18.10 -3.44
C ILE A 60 -8.53 -17.88 -4.92
N ILE A 61 -7.54 -17.02 -5.24
CA ILE A 61 -7.15 -16.72 -6.63
C ILE A 61 -6.78 -18.00 -7.36
N ARG A 62 -5.93 -18.83 -6.75
CA ARG A 62 -5.48 -20.08 -7.34
C ARG A 62 -6.63 -21.05 -7.63
N ARG A 63 -7.57 -21.21 -6.69
CA ARG A 63 -8.75 -22.09 -6.90
C ARG A 63 -9.63 -21.60 -8.03
N LEU A 64 -9.90 -20.31 -8.09
CA LEU A 64 -10.71 -19.73 -9.17
C LEU A 64 -10.03 -19.89 -10.53
N ALA A 65 -8.71 -19.77 -10.58
CA ALA A 65 -7.94 -19.87 -11.83
C ALA A 65 -7.66 -21.30 -12.29
N LEU A 66 -7.86 -22.31 -11.45
CA LEU A 66 -7.37 -23.67 -11.66
C LEU A 66 -7.82 -24.29 -12.99
N ARG A 67 -9.01 -23.91 -13.49
CA ARG A 67 -9.58 -24.47 -14.72
C ARG A 67 -8.99 -23.89 -16.01
N HIS A 68 -8.60 -22.62 -15.99
CA HIS A 68 -8.21 -21.91 -17.23
C HIS A 68 -6.83 -21.25 -17.16
N SER A 69 -6.24 -21.11 -15.99
CA SER A 69 -4.93 -20.49 -15.74
C SER A 69 -4.77 -19.07 -16.35
N ARG A 70 -5.88 -18.37 -16.60
CA ARG A 70 -5.87 -17.02 -17.19
C ARG A 70 -5.79 -15.97 -16.09
N VAL A 71 -4.60 -15.84 -15.53
CA VAL A 71 -4.31 -14.92 -14.43
C VAL A 71 -3.31 -13.87 -14.89
N CYS A 72 -3.60 -12.62 -14.62
CA CYS A 72 -2.67 -11.53 -14.75
C CYS A 72 -2.49 -10.89 -13.37
N VAL A 73 -1.26 -10.80 -12.89
CA VAL A 73 -0.94 -10.14 -11.63
C VAL A 73 -0.07 -8.93 -11.90
N VAL A 74 -0.36 -7.83 -11.21
CA VAL A 74 0.44 -6.61 -11.21
C VAL A 74 0.90 -6.35 -9.79
N GLY A 75 2.13 -5.94 -9.62
CA GLY A 75 2.67 -5.63 -8.32
C GLY A 75 4.12 -5.19 -8.36
N ASP A 76 4.58 -4.71 -7.24
CA ASP A 76 5.95 -4.25 -7.04
C ASP A 76 6.51 -4.86 -5.74
N ASP A 77 7.41 -5.82 -5.88
CA ASP A 77 8.07 -6.48 -4.75
C ASP A 77 8.79 -5.50 -3.82
N ALA A 78 9.28 -4.37 -4.36
CA ALA A 78 9.90 -3.30 -3.59
C ALA A 78 8.92 -2.56 -2.67
N GLN A 79 7.61 -2.64 -2.96
CA GLN A 79 6.55 -2.02 -2.18
C GLN A 79 5.84 -2.99 -1.20
N SER A 80 6.34 -4.21 -1.02
CA SER A 80 5.79 -5.20 -0.09
C SER A 80 6.08 -4.79 1.36
N ILE A 81 5.22 -3.97 1.95
CA ILE A 81 5.37 -3.43 3.30
C ILE A 81 4.30 -3.91 4.29
N TYR A 82 3.42 -4.82 3.88
CA TYR A 82 2.31 -5.34 4.70
C TYR A 82 2.54 -6.75 5.28
N SER A 83 3.79 -7.18 5.44
CA SER A 83 4.11 -8.47 6.06
C SER A 83 3.53 -8.61 7.48
N PHE A 84 3.46 -7.51 8.26
CA PHE A 84 2.84 -7.47 9.59
C PHE A 84 1.31 -7.73 9.58
N ARG A 85 0.68 -7.64 8.40
CA ARG A 85 -0.73 -8.01 8.16
C ARG A 85 -0.87 -9.36 7.46
N GLY A 86 0.21 -10.15 7.41
CA GLY A 86 0.21 -11.48 6.82
C GLY A 86 0.44 -11.52 5.31
N ALA A 87 0.80 -10.40 4.67
CA ALA A 87 1.22 -10.39 3.27
C ALA A 87 2.46 -11.29 3.07
N LYS A 88 2.50 -11.98 1.94
CA LYS A 88 3.56 -12.92 1.58
C LYS A 88 4.19 -12.49 0.26
N ILE A 89 5.38 -11.89 0.36
CA ILE A 89 6.15 -11.48 -0.83
C ILE A 89 6.46 -12.67 -1.75
N GLU A 90 6.52 -13.88 -1.18
CA GLU A 90 6.73 -15.11 -1.93
C GLU A 90 5.65 -15.31 -3.00
N ASN A 91 4.43 -14.85 -2.78
CA ASN A 91 3.34 -14.98 -3.75
C ASN A 91 3.72 -14.36 -5.10
N ILE A 92 4.34 -13.18 -5.11
CA ILE A 92 4.78 -12.54 -6.36
C ILE A 92 6.11 -13.10 -6.85
N LEU A 93 7.08 -13.33 -5.96
CA LEU A 93 8.40 -13.83 -6.35
C LEU A 93 8.35 -15.24 -6.93
N SER A 94 7.42 -16.08 -6.45
CA SER A 94 7.27 -17.47 -6.87
C SER A 94 6.12 -17.69 -7.86
N PHE A 95 5.53 -16.63 -8.41
CA PHE A 95 4.35 -16.72 -9.30
C PHE A 95 4.57 -17.68 -10.48
N ARG A 96 5.78 -17.69 -11.06
CA ARG A 96 6.12 -18.60 -12.16
C ARG A 96 6.20 -20.08 -11.77
N ASN A 97 6.30 -20.38 -10.48
CA ASN A 97 6.25 -21.78 -10.03
C ASN A 97 4.83 -22.34 -10.14
N ASP A 98 3.82 -21.50 -9.94
CA ASP A 98 2.41 -21.86 -10.10
C ASP A 98 1.94 -21.75 -11.55
N TYR A 99 2.53 -20.82 -12.32
CA TYR A 99 2.20 -20.54 -13.72
C TYR A 99 3.47 -20.51 -14.57
N PRO A 100 4.04 -21.69 -14.94
CA PRO A 100 5.33 -21.78 -15.64
C PRO A 100 5.36 -21.03 -16.98
N ASP A 101 4.24 -20.97 -17.68
CA ASP A 101 4.09 -20.29 -18.98
C ASP A 101 3.84 -18.79 -18.86
N ALA A 102 3.82 -18.25 -17.64
CA ALA A 102 3.57 -16.83 -17.42
C ALA A 102 4.68 -15.96 -18.03
N LYS A 103 4.26 -14.97 -18.80
CA LYS A 103 5.15 -13.93 -19.33
C LYS A 103 5.31 -12.83 -18.31
N VAL A 104 6.54 -12.42 -18.07
CA VAL A 104 6.88 -11.33 -17.16
C VAL A 104 7.23 -10.08 -17.95
N PHE A 105 6.55 -9.00 -17.66
CA PHE A 105 6.82 -7.68 -18.22
C PHE A 105 7.28 -6.74 -17.10
N LYS A 106 8.40 -6.06 -17.29
CA LYS A 106 8.93 -5.09 -16.34
C LYS A 106 8.52 -3.69 -16.78
N LEU A 107 7.82 -2.97 -15.92
CA LEU A 107 7.44 -1.58 -16.13
C LEU A 107 8.45 -0.69 -15.41
N GLU A 108 9.57 -0.39 -16.05
CA GLU A 108 10.70 0.29 -15.43
C GLU A 108 10.65 1.81 -15.62
N GLN A 109 9.87 2.32 -16.57
CA GLN A 109 9.70 3.75 -16.74
C GLN A 109 8.77 4.36 -15.70
N ASN A 110 9.30 5.30 -14.91
CA ASN A 110 8.55 6.06 -13.92
C ASN A 110 8.10 7.40 -14.54
N TYR A 111 6.79 7.65 -14.49
CA TYR A 111 6.16 8.87 -15.04
C TYR A 111 5.77 9.86 -13.94
N ARG A 112 5.91 9.48 -12.67
CA ARG A 112 5.47 10.28 -11.51
C ARG A 112 6.55 11.22 -11.00
N SER A 113 7.78 10.71 -10.93
CA SER A 113 8.85 11.34 -10.18
C SER A 113 9.99 11.81 -11.08
N THR A 114 10.75 12.78 -10.60
CA THR A 114 11.99 13.22 -11.23
C THR A 114 13.08 12.15 -11.13
N GLN A 115 14.09 12.20 -12.00
CA GLN A 115 15.16 11.21 -12.03
C GLN A 115 15.92 11.13 -10.69
N THR A 116 16.14 12.27 -10.02
CA THR A 116 16.80 12.29 -8.69
C THR A 116 16.06 11.46 -7.65
N ILE A 117 14.73 11.51 -7.63
CA ILE A 117 13.90 10.69 -6.71
C ILE A 117 13.99 9.22 -7.09
N VAL A 118 13.91 8.92 -8.39
CA VAL A 118 14.00 7.54 -8.90
C VAL A 118 15.36 6.91 -8.60
N ASP A 119 16.44 7.65 -8.78
CA ASP A 119 17.81 7.18 -8.49
C ASP A 119 17.97 6.88 -6.98
N ALA A 120 17.44 7.74 -6.11
CA ALA A 120 17.46 7.51 -4.67
C ALA A 120 16.66 6.27 -4.28
N ALA A 121 15.47 6.07 -4.86
CA ALA A 121 14.65 4.89 -4.63
C ALA A 121 15.36 3.60 -5.11
N ASN A 122 15.97 3.61 -6.29
CA ASN A 122 16.79 2.49 -6.77
C ASN A 122 17.92 2.17 -5.79
N SER A 123 18.64 3.19 -5.33
CA SER A 123 19.75 3.01 -4.39
C SER A 123 19.31 2.38 -3.07
N VAL A 124 18.14 2.77 -2.54
CA VAL A 124 17.58 2.16 -1.32
C VAL A 124 17.23 0.69 -1.55
N ILE A 125 16.53 0.39 -2.66
CA ILE A 125 16.04 -0.97 -2.92
C ILE A 125 17.15 -1.94 -3.33
N GLU A 126 18.28 -1.46 -3.82
CA GLU A 126 19.46 -2.27 -4.16
C GLU A 126 20.02 -3.05 -2.95
N HIS A 127 19.76 -2.59 -1.72
CA HIS A 127 20.14 -3.29 -0.49
C HIS A 127 19.27 -4.51 -0.17
N ASN A 128 18.13 -4.69 -0.85
CA ASN A 128 17.28 -5.85 -0.66
C ASN A 128 17.85 -7.05 -1.44
N ALA A 129 18.26 -8.10 -0.72
CA ALA A 129 18.82 -9.32 -1.34
C ALA A 129 17.75 -10.13 -2.09
N ARG A 130 16.51 -10.13 -1.61
CA ARG A 130 15.38 -10.87 -2.21
C ARG A 130 14.48 -9.90 -2.96
N ARG A 131 14.74 -9.75 -4.27
CA ARG A 131 13.98 -8.84 -5.13
C ARG A 131 13.96 -9.32 -6.57
N MET A 132 13.00 -8.85 -7.34
CA MET A 132 13.07 -8.95 -8.80
C MET A 132 14.06 -7.90 -9.33
N GLU A 133 14.99 -8.33 -10.17
CA GLU A 133 15.91 -7.38 -10.81
C GLU A 133 15.14 -6.44 -11.73
N LYS A 134 15.13 -5.17 -11.37
CA LYS A 134 14.61 -4.06 -12.17
C LYS A 134 15.35 -2.79 -11.81
N ARG A 135 15.40 -1.84 -12.72
CA ARG A 135 15.96 -0.51 -12.49
C ARG A 135 15.02 0.53 -13.08
N CYS A 136 14.32 1.22 -12.21
CA CYS A 136 13.42 2.27 -12.63
C CYS A 136 14.22 3.48 -13.18
N PHE A 137 13.65 4.15 -14.18
CA PHE A 137 14.18 5.38 -14.74
C PHE A 137 13.07 6.37 -15.07
N SER A 138 13.38 7.65 -15.10
CA SER A 138 12.45 8.70 -15.51
C SER A 138 13.00 9.41 -16.74
N GLN A 139 12.14 9.71 -17.69
CA GLN A 139 12.46 10.60 -18.83
C GLN A 139 12.10 12.06 -18.55
N GLY A 140 11.57 12.35 -17.37
CA GLY A 140 11.26 13.70 -16.92
C GLY A 140 12.49 14.49 -16.50
N ALA A 141 12.26 15.67 -15.94
CA ALA A 141 13.33 16.54 -15.44
C ALA A 141 14.21 15.80 -14.40
N LYS A 142 15.47 16.17 -14.33
CA LYS A 142 16.38 15.64 -13.30
C LYS A 142 15.85 15.92 -11.89
N GLY A 143 15.23 17.08 -11.70
CA GLY A 143 14.69 17.52 -10.42
C GLY A 143 15.72 18.08 -9.46
N GLU A 144 15.25 18.54 -8.32
CA GLU A 144 16.08 19.08 -7.25
C GLU A 144 16.73 17.96 -6.44
N ARG A 145 17.75 18.30 -5.68
CA ARG A 145 18.39 17.38 -4.73
C ARG A 145 17.45 17.10 -3.56
N ILE A 146 17.43 15.85 -3.09
CA ILE A 146 16.75 15.48 -1.87
C ILE A 146 17.43 16.18 -0.70
N ARG A 147 16.62 16.82 0.15
CA ARG A 147 17.09 17.50 1.36
C ARG A 147 16.79 16.63 2.57
N ILE A 148 17.77 16.45 3.44
CA ILE A 148 17.63 15.78 4.72
C ILE A 148 17.66 16.86 5.80
N ILE A 149 16.67 16.86 6.68
CA ILE A 149 16.57 17.80 7.81
C ILE A 149 16.63 16.96 9.10
N HIS A 150 17.55 17.30 9.99
CA HIS A 150 17.65 16.70 11.30
C HIS A 150 17.12 17.69 12.34
N SER A 151 16.26 17.22 13.22
CA SER A 151 15.68 17.97 14.32
C SER A 151 15.83 17.19 15.63
N TYR A 152 15.90 17.88 16.75
CA TYR A 152 16.03 17.25 18.07
C TYR A 152 14.68 16.87 18.68
N THR A 153 13.61 17.54 18.25
CA THR A 153 12.26 17.31 18.74
C THR A 153 11.27 17.25 17.59
N ASP A 154 10.14 16.57 17.80
CA ASP A 154 8.99 16.50 16.88
C ASP A 154 8.42 17.89 16.56
N ARG A 155 8.46 18.81 17.54
CA ARG A 155 8.04 20.21 17.36
C ARG A 155 8.97 20.95 16.41
N GLU A 156 10.29 20.84 16.59
CA GLU A 156 11.27 21.45 15.68
C GLU A 156 11.16 20.87 14.28
N GLU A 157 10.98 19.54 14.14
CA GLU A 157 10.73 18.88 12.86
C GLU A 157 9.50 19.47 12.18
N ALA A 158 8.37 19.53 12.88
CA ALA A 158 7.12 20.06 12.33
C ALA A 158 7.25 21.53 11.92
N ASP A 159 7.96 22.34 12.71
CA ASP A 159 8.22 23.74 12.39
C ASP A 159 9.13 23.91 11.18
N ALA A 160 10.15 23.08 11.03
CA ALA A 160 11.05 23.07 9.87
C ALA A 160 10.28 22.67 8.59
N ILE A 161 9.46 21.62 8.68
CA ILE A 161 8.61 21.16 7.56
C ILE A 161 7.65 22.25 7.12
N ALA A 162 6.89 22.85 8.07
CA ALA A 162 5.92 23.88 7.76
C ALA A 162 6.58 25.15 7.16
N THR A 163 7.80 25.48 7.58
CA THR A 163 8.58 26.58 7.01
C THR A 163 9.04 26.25 5.61
N ALA A 164 9.64 25.07 5.39
CA ALA A 164 10.12 24.65 4.09
C ALA A 164 8.99 24.58 3.06
N LEU A 165 7.82 24.05 3.47
CA LEU A 165 6.61 23.98 2.64
C LEU A 165 6.15 25.37 2.20
N ARG A 166 6.00 26.30 3.14
CA ARG A 166 5.58 27.68 2.85
C ARG A 166 6.55 28.38 1.88
N ASP A 167 7.84 28.24 2.15
CA ASP A 167 8.87 28.92 1.35
C ASP A 167 8.94 28.33 -0.05
N ARG A 168 8.75 27.01 -0.20
CA ARG A 168 8.68 26.31 -1.49
C ARG A 168 7.49 26.81 -2.32
N LEU A 169 6.29 26.75 -1.77
CA LEU A 169 5.07 27.13 -2.50
C LEU A 169 5.07 28.62 -2.87
N ARG A 170 5.66 29.48 -2.04
CA ARG A 170 5.84 30.90 -2.40
C ARG A 170 6.82 31.09 -3.56
N SER A 171 7.86 30.27 -3.66
CA SER A 171 8.85 30.36 -4.72
C SER A 171 8.38 29.81 -6.06
N THR A 172 7.51 28.79 -6.03
CA THR A 172 6.98 28.16 -7.25
C THR A 172 5.66 28.76 -7.71
N GLY A 173 4.89 29.37 -6.81
CA GLY A 173 3.53 29.82 -7.08
C GLY A 173 2.49 28.70 -7.09
N ASP A 174 2.89 27.48 -6.68
CA ASP A 174 1.99 26.33 -6.60
C ASP A 174 0.94 26.48 -5.49
N GLY A 175 -0.19 25.79 -5.62
CA GLY A 175 -1.21 25.71 -4.57
C GLY A 175 -0.80 24.75 -3.44
N TRP A 176 -1.47 24.88 -2.30
CA TRP A 176 -1.23 24.01 -1.13
C TRP A 176 -1.58 22.54 -1.42
N GLU A 177 -2.48 22.28 -2.35
CA GLU A 177 -2.92 20.96 -2.81
C GLU A 177 -1.84 20.15 -3.54
N GLU A 178 -0.78 20.82 -4.01
CA GLU A 178 0.35 20.19 -4.69
C GLU A 178 1.38 19.59 -3.72
N ALA A 179 1.16 19.77 -2.42
CA ALA A 179 2.10 19.30 -1.40
C ALA A 179 1.49 18.22 -0.50
N ALA A 180 2.30 17.23 -0.14
CA ALA A 180 1.92 16.20 0.81
C ALA A 180 2.99 16.01 1.89
N ILE A 181 2.55 15.81 3.13
CA ILE A 181 3.41 15.42 4.26
C ILE A 181 3.09 13.99 4.62
N LEU A 182 4.07 13.10 4.53
CA LEU A 182 3.95 11.69 4.88
C LEU A 182 4.61 11.44 6.24
N TYR A 183 3.94 10.68 7.09
CA TYR A 183 4.46 10.31 8.40
C TYR A 183 4.19 8.83 8.71
N ARG A 184 4.98 8.26 9.62
CA ARG A 184 4.94 6.81 9.91
C ARG A 184 3.79 6.43 10.84
N THR A 185 3.49 7.25 11.84
CA THR A 185 2.49 6.97 12.88
C THR A 185 1.55 8.14 13.08
N ASN A 186 0.29 7.86 13.43
CA ASN A 186 -0.73 8.90 13.63
C ASN A 186 -0.36 9.92 14.72
N ASN A 187 0.44 9.54 15.71
CA ASN A 187 0.86 10.47 16.78
C ASN A 187 1.71 11.63 16.25
N GLN A 188 2.44 11.42 15.13
CA GLN A 188 3.24 12.48 14.52
C GLN A 188 2.38 13.59 13.91
N SER A 189 1.12 13.30 13.58
CA SER A 189 0.22 14.32 12.99
C SER A 189 -0.01 15.51 13.91
N GLN A 190 -0.06 15.32 15.24
CA GLN A 190 -0.37 16.38 16.20
C GLN A 190 0.62 17.55 16.14
N ALA A 191 1.91 17.25 16.12
CA ALA A 191 2.94 18.29 16.02
C ALA A 191 2.85 19.03 14.68
N LEU A 192 2.64 18.29 13.58
CA LEU A 192 2.47 18.84 12.23
C LEU A 192 1.23 19.74 12.15
N GLU A 193 0.07 19.26 12.63
CA GLU A 193 -1.17 20.04 12.64
C GLU A 193 -0.99 21.36 13.42
N THR A 194 -0.36 21.28 14.59
CA THR A 194 -0.08 22.46 15.41
C THR A 194 0.80 23.47 14.68
N ALA A 195 1.87 22.99 14.02
CA ALA A 195 2.79 23.86 13.28
C ALA A 195 2.13 24.50 12.05
N LEU A 196 1.31 23.75 11.31
CA LEU A 196 0.58 24.25 10.14
C LEU A 196 -0.47 25.28 10.53
N ARG A 197 -1.30 24.98 11.56
CA ARG A 197 -2.32 25.93 12.08
C ARG A 197 -1.69 27.24 12.55
N ARG A 198 -0.58 27.18 13.31
CA ARG A 198 0.11 28.38 13.80
C ARG A 198 0.61 29.28 12.67
N ARG A 199 0.85 28.71 11.49
CA ARG A 199 1.30 29.45 10.30
C ARG A 199 0.19 29.79 9.32
N GLY A 200 -1.07 29.44 9.63
CA GLY A 200 -2.22 29.65 8.75
C GLY A 200 -2.16 28.84 7.46
N ILE A 201 -1.46 27.69 7.47
CA ILE A 201 -1.35 26.81 6.33
C ILE A 201 -2.57 25.86 6.34
N PRO A 202 -3.41 25.86 5.29
CA PRO A 202 -4.53 24.92 5.18
C PRO A 202 -4.00 23.48 4.98
N TYR A 203 -4.64 22.51 5.61
CA TYR A 203 -4.29 21.12 5.47
C TYR A 203 -5.51 20.21 5.56
N ARG A 204 -5.35 18.98 5.06
CA ARG A 204 -6.33 17.91 5.20
C ARG A 204 -5.63 16.61 5.60
N ILE A 205 -6.20 15.87 6.55
CA ILE A 205 -5.70 14.55 6.93
C ILE A 205 -6.45 13.48 6.13
N TYR A 206 -5.70 12.59 5.48
CA TYR A 206 -6.24 11.45 4.76
C TYR A 206 -6.13 10.19 5.60
N LYS A 207 -7.19 9.38 5.63
CA LYS A 207 -7.25 8.08 6.33
C LYS A 207 -6.98 8.15 7.85
N GLY A 208 -7.32 9.27 8.47
CA GLY A 208 -7.24 9.48 9.92
C GLY A 208 -8.23 10.55 10.37
N SER A 209 -8.47 10.64 11.66
CA SER A 209 -9.11 11.79 12.28
C SER A 209 -8.05 12.77 12.75
N SER A 210 -8.29 14.06 12.56
CA SER A 210 -7.46 15.08 13.18
C SER A 210 -7.41 14.86 14.69
N PHE A 211 -6.24 15.10 15.31
CA PHE A 211 -6.11 15.09 16.75
C PHE A 211 -7.20 15.95 17.42
N TYR A 212 -7.55 17.06 16.80
CA TYR A 212 -8.57 18.00 17.28
C TYR A 212 -10.02 17.55 17.02
N ASP A 213 -10.25 16.46 16.30
CA ASP A 213 -11.58 15.89 16.05
C ASP A 213 -11.96 14.79 17.05
N HIS A 214 -11.04 14.37 17.91
CA HIS A 214 -11.35 13.44 19.00
C HIS A 214 -12.31 14.06 19.99
N LYS A 215 -13.34 13.30 20.39
CA LYS A 215 -14.40 13.77 21.30
C LYS A 215 -13.87 14.21 22.66
N GLU A 216 -12.75 13.61 23.10
CA GLU A 216 -12.09 13.90 24.35
C GLU A 216 -11.34 15.26 24.36
N ILE A 217 -11.18 15.87 23.17
CA ILE A 217 -10.42 17.13 22.96
C ILE A 217 -11.36 18.28 22.60
N LYS A 218 -12.55 17.99 22.07
CA LYS A 218 -13.63 18.94 21.83
C LYS A 218 -14.35 19.31 23.12
#